data_efbfcedaa1e3fe73a80fd091bd22dd1d
#
_entry.id   efbfcedaa1e3fe73a80fd091bd22dd1d
#
_cell.length_a   1.000
_cell.length_b   1.000
_cell.length_c   1.000
_cell.angle_alpha   90.00
_cell.angle_beta   90.00
_cell.angle_gamma   90.00
#
_symmetry.space_group_name_H-M   'P 1'
#
loop_
_entity.id
_entity.type
_entity.pdbx_description
1 polymer ?
#
loop_
_entity_poly.entity_id
_entity_poly.type
_entity_poly.pdbx_seq_one_letter_code
_entity_poly.pdbx_strand_id
1 'polypeptide(L)'
;HVVRCFEDSDITHVEGKIAPLADIETIETELMLADLDSLEKRVDNLAKKAKGNDKDAKEALDLVNRALVLLRDGRPARFLERKPEEERAFNMLGLLTSKPVLYVCNVEEGSAKDGNSFSNQVFEHAKKEGAVAVVISAKIESEIATLSREERAEFLETLGLEEAGLDRLIRAGYQLLDLITYFTVGPKEARAWTINRGTKAPAAAGVIHTDFEKGFIRAETIAYPDYVALGGEAGARDAGKLRLEGKEYVVADGDVMHFRFNN
;
A
#
# COMPACT_ATOMS: atom_id res chain seq x y z
N HIS A 1 0.24 9.16 5.84
CA HIS A 1 0.33 10.44 6.54
C HIS A 1 -1.06 10.89 6.95
N VAL A 2 -1.36 10.91 8.28
CA VAL A 2 -2.63 11.43 8.80
C VAL A 2 -2.54 12.94 8.92
N VAL A 3 -3.48 13.63 8.28
CA VAL A 3 -3.53 15.10 8.20
C VAL A 3 -4.79 15.59 8.90
N ARG A 4 -4.64 16.54 9.82
CA ARG A 4 -5.77 17.16 10.50
C ARG A 4 -6.50 18.12 9.54
N CYS A 5 -7.78 17.82 9.28
CA CYS A 5 -8.64 18.59 8.40
C CYS A 5 -9.97 19.00 9.11
N PHE A 6 -9.93 19.29 10.41
CA PHE A 6 -11.09 19.68 11.20
C PHE A 6 -10.72 20.71 12.26
N GLU A 7 -11.65 21.57 12.60
CA GLU A 7 -11.54 22.52 13.71
C GLU A 7 -12.10 21.89 14.98
N ASP A 8 -11.37 22.05 16.08
CA ASP A 8 -11.79 21.61 17.42
C ASP A 8 -11.13 22.52 18.45
N SER A 9 -11.95 23.22 19.26
CA SER A 9 -11.48 24.15 20.30
C SER A 9 -10.76 23.45 21.45
N ASP A 10 -11.06 22.15 21.66
CA ASP A 10 -10.50 21.36 22.75
C ASP A 10 -9.16 20.72 22.40
N ILE A 11 -8.82 20.71 21.11
CA ILE A 11 -7.55 20.17 20.60
C ILE A 11 -6.63 21.31 20.16
N THR A 12 -5.63 21.63 20.97
CA THR A 12 -4.64 22.66 20.66
C THR A 12 -3.83 22.28 19.43
N HIS A 13 -3.77 23.18 18.44
CA HIS A 13 -2.85 23.06 17.31
C HIS A 13 -1.51 23.69 17.70
N VAL A 14 -0.39 23.06 17.32
CA VAL A 14 0.96 23.51 17.66
C VAL A 14 1.21 24.95 17.15
N GLU A 15 0.69 25.28 15.98
CA GLU A 15 0.83 26.60 15.32
C GLU A 15 -0.39 27.54 15.50
N GLY A 16 -1.37 27.15 16.33
CA GLY A 16 -2.53 27.98 16.66
C GLY A 16 -3.62 28.10 15.59
N LYS A 17 -3.43 27.54 14.38
CA LYS A 17 -4.45 27.47 13.31
C LYS A 17 -4.24 26.20 12.47
N ILE A 18 -5.33 25.73 11.86
CA ILE A 18 -5.30 24.53 11.00
C ILE A 18 -4.78 24.95 9.62
N ALA A 19 -3.70 24.32 9.21
CA ALA A 19 -3.03 24.56 7.93
C ALA A 19 -2.51 23.23 7.35
N PRO A 20 -3.37 22.35 6.78
CA PRO A 20 -3.01 20.99 6.39
C PRO A 20 -1.79 20.91 5.47
N LEU A 21 -1.63 21.85 4.54
CA LEU A 21 -0.48 21.86 3.63
C LEU A 21 0.82 22.25 4.36
N ALA A 22 0.78 23.17 5.32
CA ALA A 22 1.95 23.50 6.13
C ALA A 22 2.36 22.32 7.03
N ASP A 23 1.38 21.60 7.60
CA ASP A 23 1.63 20.40 8.39
C ASP A 23 2.29 19.30 7.54
N ILE A 24 1.83 19.11 6.30
CA ILE A 24 2.42 18.16 5.35
C ILE A 24 3.86 18.57 5.04
N GLU A 25 4.11 19.84 4.70
CA GLU A 25 5.44 20.36 4.36
C GLU A 25 6.41 20.21 5.52
N THR A 26 5.98 20.47 6.75
CA THR A 26 6.79 20.29 7.96
C THR A 26 7.24 18.85 8.12
N ILE A 27 6.31 17.90 8.07
CA ILE A 27 6.63 16.47 8.23
C ILE A 27 7.48 15.95 7.07
N GLU A 28 7.20 16.34 5.83
CA GLU A 28 8.02 15.94 4.69
C GLU A 28 9.45 16.49 4.80
N THR A 29 9.61 17.73 5.26
CA THR A 29 10.92 18.32 5.51
C THR A 29 11.69 17.55 6.58
N GLU A 30 11.06 17.19 7.69
CA GLU A 30 11.69 16.38 8.74
C GLU A 30 12.13 15.00 8.23
N LEU A 31 11.30 14.34 7.42
CA LEU A 31 11.65 13.05 6.80
C LEU A 31 12.82 13.18 5.81
N MET A 32 12.84 14.25 5.00
CA MET A 32 13.96 14.52 4.10
C MET A 32 15.27 14.82 4.85
N LEU A 33 15.21 15.57 5.95
CA LEU A 33 16.38 15.83 6.79
C LEU A 33 16.93 14.55 7.42
N ALA A 34 16.05 13.64 7.86
CA ALA A 34 16.47 12.34 8.39
C ALA A 34 17.16 11.47 7.31
N ASP A 35 16.62 11.49 6.07
CA ASP A 35 17.25 10.80 4.95
C ASP A 35 18.60 11.41 4.56
N LEU A 36 18.73 12.75 4.56
CA LEU A 36 19.98 13.46 4.33
C LEU A 36 21.05 13.03 5.33
N ASP A 37 20.77 13.09 6.63
CA ASP A 37 21.68 12.68 7.69
C ASP A 37 22.12 11.22 7.54
N SER A 38 21.16 10.33 7.21
CA SER A 38 21.43 8.92 6.98
C SER A 38 22.37 8.69 5.78
N LEU A 39 22.16 9.40 4.66
CA LEU A 39 22.96 9.24 3.45
C LEU A 39 24.35 9.86 3.60
N GLU A 40 24.47 11.05 4.19
CA GLU A 40 25.74 11.73 4.40
C GLU A 40 26.73 10.87 5.20
N LYS A 41 26.26 10.18 6.24
CA LYS A 41 27.05 9.24 7.05
C LYS A 41 27.57 8.04 6.25
N ARG A 42 26.96 7.69 5.12
CA ARG A 42 27.34 6.54 4.28
C ARG A 42 28.35 6.89 3.19
N VAL A 43 28.41 8.17 2.75
CA VAL A 43 29.20 8.61 1.61
C VAL A 43 30.67 8.22 1.75
N ASP A 44 31.31 8.54 2.87
CA ASP A 44 32.75 8.29 3.08
C ASP A 44 33.10 6.80 3.00
N ASN A 45 32.26 5.94 3.58
CA ASN A 45 32.48 4.49 3.56
C ASN A 45 32.31 3.93 2.13
N LEU A 46 31.23 4.34 1.44
CA LEU A 46 30.97 3.94 0.06
C LEU A 46 32.08 4.43 -0.87
N ALA A 47 32.57 5.67 -0.70
CA ALA A 47 33.67 6.22 -1.51
C ALA A 47 34.99 5.43 -1.32
N LYS A 48 35.27 4.99 -0.10
CA LYS A 48 36.47 4.14 0.16
C LYS A 48 36.35 2.79 -0.53
N LYS A 49 35.17 2.11 -0.42
CA LYS A 49 34.94 0.82 -1.10
C LYS A 49 34.94 0.94 -2.62
N ALA A 50 34.36 2.00 -3.17
CA ALA A 50 34.31 2.28 -4.60
C ALA A 50 35.74 2.46 -5.20
N LYS A 51 36.67 3.08 -4.46
CA LYS A 51 38.09 3.17 -4.83
C LYS A 51 38.76 1.80 -4.89
N GLY A 52 38.33 0.83 -4.09
CA GLY A 52 38.79 -0.56 -4.10
C GLY A 52 38.24 -1.41 -5.25
N ASN A 53 37.63 -0.79 -6.26
CA ASN A 53 37.05 -1.40 -7.46
C ASN A 53 35.79 -2.26 -7.19
N ASP A 54 35.12 -2.09 -6.03
CA ASP A 54 33.87 -2.69 -5.70
C ASP A 54 32.74 -2.05 -6.58
N LYS A 55 32.17 -2.86 -7.47
CA LYS A 55 31.14 -2.41 -8.43
C LYS A 55 29.84 -2.01 -7.75
N ASP A 56 29.43 -2.78 -6.77
CA ASP A 56 28.17 -2.53 -6.04
C ASP A 56 28.29 -1.24 -5.20
N ALA A 57 29.49 -1.00 -4.63
CA ALA A 57 29.75 0.24 -3.90
C ALA A 57 29.78 1.47 -4.83
N LYS A 58 30.24 1.33 -6.08
CA LYS A 58 30.19 2.43 -7.07
C LYS A 58 28.76 2.78 -7.45
N GLU A 59 27.94 1.78 -7.71
CA GLU A 59 26.52 1.96 -8.04
C GLU A 59 25.76 2.59 -6.87
N ALA A 60 25.95 2.07 -5.65
CA ALA A 60 25.33 2.63 -4.45
C ALA A 60 25.79 4.07 -4.18
N LEU A 61 27.06 4.41 -4.42
CA LEU A 61 27.58 5.77 -4.25
C LEU A 61 26.97 6.76 -5.25
N ASP A 62 26.78 6.35 -6.51
CA ASP A 62 26.11 7.18 -7.52
C ASP A 62 24.67 7.47 -7.10
N LEU A 63 23.91 6.44 -6.72
CA LEU A 63 22.53 6.59 -6.23
C LEU A 63 22.44 7.50 -5.01
N VAL A 64 23.36 7.32 -4.04
CA VAL A 64 23.43 8.17 -2.84
C VAL A 64 23.67 9.62 -3.22
N ASN A 65 24.63 9.91 -4.11
CA ASN A 65 24.93 11.28 -4.54
C ASN A 65 23.75 11.93 -5.26
N ARG A 66 23.07 11.20 -6.14
CA ARG A 66 21.87 11.67 -6.85
C ARG A 66 20.72 11.96 -5.88
N ALA A 67 20.51 11.07 -4.90
CA ALA A 67 19.51 11.25 -3.87
C ALA A 67 19.81 12.46 -2.95
N LEU A 68 21.09 12.66 -2.57
CA LEU A 68 21.50 13.82 -1.78
C LEU A 68 21.24 15.15 -2.51
N VAL A 69 21.49 15.22 -3.81
CA VAL A 69 21.18 16.41 -4.61
C VAL A 69 19.68 16.69 -4.57
N LEU A 70 18.86 15.66 -4.83
CA LEU A 70 17.40 15.79 -4.85
C LEU A 70 16.82 16.26 -3.49
N LEU A 71 17.27 15.63 -2.41
CA LEU A 71 16.82 15.94 -1.04
C LEU A 71 17.25 17.37 -0.62
N ARG A 72 18.45 17.82 -1.00
CA ARG A 72 18.91 19.20 -0.74
C ARG A 72 18.12 20.24 -1.51
N ASP A 73 17.55 19.87 -2.64
CA ASP A 73 16.62 20.71 -3.42
C ASP A 73 15.18 20.66 -2.84
N GLY A 74 14.96 20.06 -1.65
CA GLY A 74 13.67 19.95 -1.01
C GLY A 74 12.70 18.99 -1.72
N ARG A 75 13.21 17.97 -2.41
CA ARG A 75 12.41 16.98 -3.13
C ARG A 75 12.60 15.59 -2.53
N PRO A 76 11.49 14.90 -2.18
CA PRO A 76 11.53 13.53 -1.65
C PRO A 76 12.23 12.53 -2.57
N ALA A 77 12.91 11.53 -1.99
CA ALA A 77 13.68 10.53 -2.73
C ALA A 77 12.83 9.69 -3.69
N ARG A 78 11.50 9.58 -3.49
CA ARG A 78 10.57 8.90 -4.40
C ARG A 78 10.56 9.48 -5.82
N PHE A 79 10.96 10.75 -5.98
CA PHE A 79 11.05 11.41 -7.28
C PHE A 79 12.41 11.25 -7.98
N LEU A 80 13.33 10.47 -7.40
CA LEU A 80 14.59 10.17 -8.06
C LEU A 80 14.37 9.36 -9.33
N GLU A 81 14.73 9.91 -10.47
CA GLU A 81 14.72 9.17 -11.74
C GLU A 81 15.78 8.05 -11.67
N ARG A 82 15.36 6.82 -11.95
CA ARG A 82 16.22 5.64 -11.87
C ARG A 82 15.83 4.59 -12.91
N LYS A 83 16.80 3.80 -13.30
CA LYS A 83 16.60 2.70 -14.23
C LYS A 83 16.04 1.47 -13.47
N PRO A 84 15.35 0.56 -14.17
CA PRO A 84 14.82 -0.65 -13.52
C PRO A 84 15.87 -1.49 -12.79
N GLU A 85 17.09 -1.57 -13.33
CA GLU A 85 18.22 -2.29 -12.71
C GLU A 85 18.70 -1.66 -11.41
N GLU A 86 18.52 -0.34 -11.21
CA GLU A 86 18.89 0.40 -10.01
C GLU A 86 17.91 0.23 -8.85
N GLU A 87 16.70 -0.26 -9.12
CA GLU A 87 15.60 -0.31 -8.15
C GLU A 87 15.95 -1.09 -6.88
N ARG A 88 16.63 -2.22 -7.05
CA ARG A 88 17.09 -3.04 -5.91
C ARG A 88 18.09 -2.29 -5.04
N ALA A 89 19.10 -1.66 -5.66
CA ALA A 89 20.12 -0.91 -4.95
C ALA A 89 19.52 0.32 -4.25
N PHE A 90 18.59 1.01 -4.91
CA PHE A 90 17.86 2.14 -4.33
C PHE A 90 17.03 1.72 -3.10
N ASN A 91 16.27 0.63 -3.20
CA ASN A 91 15.47 0.11 -2.08
C ASN A 91 16.33 -0.30 -0.88
N MET A 92 17.57 -0.77 -1.11
CA MET A 92 18.53 -1.09 -0.05
C MET A 92 19.04 0.15 0.69
N LEU A 93 18.88 1.37 0.16
CA LEU A 93 19.18 2.60 0.89
C LEU A 93 18.26 2.80 2.07
N GLY A 94 17.04 2.27 2.02
CA GLY A 94 16.06 2.27 3.12
C GLY A 94 15.56 3.67 3.49
N LEU A 95 15.46 4.58 2.50
CA LEU A 95 15.06 5.95 2.71
C LEU A 95 13.59 6.06 3.11
N LEU A 96 13.28 6.98 4.00
CA LEU A 96 11.91 7.26 4.44
C LEU A 96 11.08 7.86 3.31
N THR A 97 11.66 8.85 2.62
CA THR A 97 11.00 9.58 1.55
C THR A 97 10.99 8.86 0.21
N SER A 98 11.57 7.65 0.11
CA SER A 98 11.47 6.79 -1.08
C SER A 98 10.11 6.09 -1.19
N LYS A 99 9.37 6.00 -0.09
CA LYS A 99 8.10 5.28 -0.02
C LYS A 99 6.97 6.07 -0.69
N PRO A 100 6.00 5.39 -1.34
CA PRO A 100 4.78 6.03 -1.80
C PRO A 100 3.99 6.58 -0.60
N VAL A 101 3.22 7.65 -0.81
CA VAL A 101 2.48 8.33 0.25
C VAL A 101 0.97 8.21 0.03
N LEU A 102 0.25 7.92 1.13
CA LEU A 102 -1.19 7.99 1.23
C LEU A 102 -1.54 9.05 2.30
N TYR A 103 -2.21 10.11 1.89
CA TYR A 103 -2.72 11.12 2.81
C TYR A 103 -4.08 10.71 3.36
N VAL A 104 -4.21 10.72 4.68
CA VAL A 104 -5.46 10.40 5.38
C VAL A 104 -6.00 11.69 5.99
N CYS A 105 -6.97 12.30 5.33
CA CYS A 105 -7.61 13.53 5.76
C CYS A 105 -8.61 13.21 6.88
N ASN A 106 -8.23 13.48 8.12
CA ASN A 106 -9.12 13.32 9.26
C ASN A 106 -10.00 14.56 9.39
N VAL A 107 -11.32 14.38 9.18
CA VAL A 107 -12.32 15.45 9.19
C VAL A 107 -13.31 15.27 10.36
N GLU A 108 -14.10 16.31 10.63
CA GLU A 108 -15.26 16.25 11.51
C GLU A 108 -16.34 15.32 10.95
N GLU A 109 -17.26 14.83 11.80
CA GLU A 109 -18.28 13.83 11.45
C GLU A 109 -19.16 14.26 10.26
N GLY A 110 -19.58 15.53 10.23
CA GLY A 110 -20.42 16.09 9.16
C GLY A 110 -19.76 16.10 7.79
N SER A 111 -18.44 15.99 7.72
CA SER A 111 -17.65 16.00 6.47
C SER A 111 -17.13 14.63 6.09
N ALA A 112 -17.49 13.55 6.81
CA ALA A 112 -16.93 12.21 6.58
C ALA A 112 -17.27 11.62 5.21
N LYS A 113 -18.37 12.05 4.58
CA LYS A 113 -18.81 11.62 3.25
C LYS A 113 -18.04 12.33 2.12
N ASP A 114 -18.10 13.66 2.12
CA ASP A 114 -17.70 14.48 0.98
C ASP A 114 -16.40 15.26 1.22
N GLY A 115 -15.88 15.22 2.45
CA GLY A 115 -14.75 16.04 2.86
C GLY A 115 -15.15 17.50 3.11
N ASN A 116 -14.16 18.37 3.27
CA ASN A 116 -14.30 19.80 3.50
C ASN A 116 -13.24 20.60 2.74
N SER A 117 -13.20 21.93 2.94
CA SER A 117 -12.23 22.80 2.28
C SER A 117 -10.76 22.44 2.60
N PHE A 118 -10.47 21.94 3.81
CA PHE A 118 -9.14 21.52 4.20
C PHE A 118 -8.73 20.20 3.50
N SER A 119 -9.61 19.20 3.50
CA SER A 119 -9.34 17.94 2.81
C SER A 119 -9.18 18.14 1.30
N ASN A 120 -9.96 19.04 0.69
CA ASN A 120 -9.83 19.38 -0.74
C ASN A 120 -8.45 19.94 -1.09
N GLN A 121 -7.85 20.76 -0.22
CA GLN A 121 -6.47 21.24 -0.41
C GLN A 121 -5.47 20.07 -0.43
N VAL A 122 -5.65 19.09 0.45
CA VAL A 122 -4.80 17.89 0.51
C VAL A 122 -4.99 17.03 -0.74
N PHE A 123 -6.22 16.86 -1.23
CA PHE A 123 -6.49 16.15 -2.49
C PHE A 123 -5.80 16.78 -3.69
N GLU A 124 -5.87 18.11 -3.80
CA GLU A 124 -5.18 18.84 -4.89
C GLU A 124 -3.65 18.73 -4.78
N HIS A 125 -3.11 18.74 -3.57
CA HIS A 125 -1.68 18.50 -3.32
C HIS A 125 -1.28 17.07 -3.71
N ALA A 126 -2.00 16.07 -3.22
CA ALA A 126 -1.77 14.66 -3.54
C ALA A 126 -1.79 14.40 -5.06
N LYS A 127 -2.76 14.98 -5.76
CA LYS A 127 -2.87 14.88 -7.22
C LYS A 127 -1.64 15.43 -7.96
N LYS A 128 -1.07 16.54 -7.50
CA LYS A 128 0.13 17.14 -8.10
C LYS A 128 1.36 16.25 -7.92
N GLU A 129 1.44 15.51 -6.82
CA GLU A 129 2.54 14.60 -6.51
C GLU A 129 2.35 13.17 -7.02
N GLY A 130 1.20 12.85 -7.60
CA GLY A 130 0.84 11.49 -7.97
C GLY A 130 0.61 10.59 -6.75
N ALA A 131 0.33 11.17 -5.58
CA ALA A 131 -0.02 10.48 -4.36
C ALA A 131 -1.54 10.24 -4.26
N VAL A 132 -1.95 9.43 -3.28
CA VAL A 132 -3.36 9.12 -3.01
C VAL A 132 -3.81 9.86 -1.74
N ALA A 133 -5.07 10.30 -1.70
CA ALA A 133 -5.68 10.86 -0.50
C ALA A 133 -7.05 10.22 -0.24
N VAL A 134 -7.39 10.05 1.04
CA VAL A 134 -8.70 9.55 1.49
C VAL A 134 -9.23 10.40 2.63
N VAL A 135 -10.56 10.50 2.73
CA VAL A 135 -11.24 11.14 3.87
C VAL A 135 -11.65 10.08 4.87
N ILE A 136 -11.39 10.33 6.15
CA ILE A 136 -11.94 9.57 7.28
C ILE A 136 -12.43 10.53 8.36
N SER A 137 -13.29 10.06 9.24
CA SER A 137 -13.53 10.69 10.54
C SER A 137 -13.12 9.71 11.63
N ALA A 138 -12.00 9.97 12.29
CA ALA A 138 -11.51 9.10 13.37
C ALA A 138 -12.52 8.93 14.50
N LYS A 139 -13.39 9.93 14.72
CA LYS A 139 -14.46 9.87 15.70
C LYS A 139 -15.51 8.84 15.30
N ILE A 140 -16.00 8.88 14.04
CA ILE A 140 -16.93 7.86 13.51
C ILE A 140 -16.28 6.47 13.57
N GLU A 141 -15.02 6.32 13.17
CA GLU A 141 -14.32 5.03 13.21
C GLU A 141 -14.23 4.45 14.63
N SER A 142 -14.01 5.31 15.63
CA SER A 142 -13.96 4.87 17.03
C SER A 142 -15.33 4.39 17.54
N GLU A 143 -16.42 4.98 17.08
CA GLU A 143 -17.79 4.54 17.40
C GLU A 143 -18.12 3.22 16.71
N ILE A 144 -17.83 3.11 15.40
CA ILE A 144 -18.03 1.89 14.60
C ILE A 144 -17.27 0.69 15.19
N ALA A 145 -16.08 0.91 15.73
CA ALA A 145 -15.24 -0.15 16.29
C ALA A 145 -15.90 -0.87 17.49
N THR A 146 -16.83 -0.23 18.18
CA THR A 146 -17.54 -0.79 19.35
C THR A 146 -18.85 -1.49 19.01
N LEU A 147 -19.34 -1.33 17.76
CA LEU A 147 -20.64 -1.83 17.31
C LEU A 147 -20.56 -3.26 16.77
N SER A 148 -21.66 -4.01 16.91
CA SER A 148 -21.85 -5.27 16.19
C SER A 148 -21.95 -5.04 14.68
N ARG A 149 -21.90 -6.12 13.89
CA ARG A 149 -21.96 -6.01 12.42
C ARG A 149 -23.27 -5.41 11.93
N GLU A 150 -24.37 -5.76 12.57
CA GLU A 150 -25.72 -5.28 12.25
C GLU A 150 -25.86 -3.80 12.59
N GLU A 151 -25.44 -3.42 13.80
CA GLU A 151 -25.47 -2.02 14.27
C GLU A 151 -24.58 -1.11 13.41
N ARG A 152 -23.44 -1.61 12.89
CA ARG A 152 -22.60 -0.85 11.96
C ARG A 152 -23.32 -0.44 10.71
N ALA A 153 -24.11 -1.35 10.12
CA ALA A 153 -24.83 -1.08 8.88
C ALA A 153 -25.87 0.04 9.09
N GLU A 154 -26.65 -0.03 10.17
CA GLU A 154 -27.64 1.00 10.53
C GLU A 154 -26.95 2.35 10.84
N PHE A 155 -25.83 2.32 11.55
CA PHE A 155 -25.08 3.52 11.91
C PHE A 155 -24.54 4.24 10.66
N LEU A 156 -23.93 3.50 9.74
CA LEU A 156 -23.43 4.04 8.47
C LEU A 156 -24.59 4.62 7.62
N GLU A 157 -25.70 3.93 7.55
CA GLU A 157 -26.90 4.40 6.82
C GLU A 157 -27.42 5.72 7.40
N THR A 158 -27.50 5.87 8.73
CA THR A 158 -27.95 7.12 9.39
C THR A 158 -27.01 8.30 9.07
N LEU A 159 -25.72 8.04 8.85
CA LEU A 159 -24.74 9.05 8.44
C LEU A 159 -24.68 9.27 6.93
N GLY A 160 -25.45 8.51 6.14
CA GLY A 160 -25.43 8.54 4.69
C GLY A 160 -24.10 8.03 4.09
N LEU A 161 -23.40 7.16 4.82
CA LEU A 161 -22.15 6.54 4.42
C LEU A 161 -22.41 5.14 3.86
N GLU A 162 -21.81 4.80 2.73
CA GLU A 162 -21.93 3.47 2.11
C GLU A 162 -21.00 2.45 2.77
N GLU A 163 -19.89 2.93 3.36
CA GLU A 163 -18.85 2.12 3.99
C GLU A 163 -18.10 2.90 5.06
N ALA A 164 -17.41 2.20 5.94
CA ALA A 164 -16.50 2.79 6.91
C ALA A 164 -15.29 3.46 6.24
N GLY A 165 -14.76 4.52 6.84
CA GLY A 165 -13.54 5.19 6.35
C GLY A 165 -12.32 4.25 6.37
N LEU A 166 -12.27 3.32 7.33
CA LEU A 166 -11.23 2.29 7.39
C LEU A 166 -11.23 1.39 6.14
N ASP A 167 -12.39 1.02 5.61
CA ASP A 167 -12.49 0.19 4.40
C ASP A 167 -11.95 0.95 3.18
N ARG A 168 -12.25 2.26 3.08
CA ARG A 168 -11.67 3.16 2.06
C ARG A 168 -10.16 3.27 2.19
N LEU A 169 -9.66 3.41 3.41
CA LEU A 169 -8.24 3.49 3.70
C LEU A 169 -7.51 2.21 3.30
N ILE A 170 -8.04 1.04 3.67
CA ILE A 170 -7.46 -0.27 3.31
C ILE A 170 -7.41 -0.40 1.78
N ARG A 171 -8.49 -0.11 1.08
CA ARG A 171 -8.55 -0.20 -0.38
C ARG A 171 -7.55 0.74 -1.07
N ALA A 172 -7.44 1.97 -0.59
CA ALA A 172 -6.46 2.93 -1.09
C ALA A 172 -5.02 2.46 -0.84
N GLY A 173 -4.75 1.86 0.33
CA GLY A 173 -3.45 1.26 0.65
C GLY A 173 -3.09 0.10 -0.27
N TYR A 174 -4.04 -0.80 -0.57
CA TYR A 174 -3.85 -1.89 -1.53
C TYR A 174 -3.55 -1.36 -2.93
N GLN A 175 -4.29 -0.34 -3.39
CA GLN A 175 -4.03 0.31 -4.68
C GLN A 175 -2.65 0.96 -4.73
N LEU A 176 -2.28 1.72 -3.68
CA LEU A 176 -1.00 2.41 -3.61
C LEU A 176 0.20 1.46 -3.68
N LEU A 177 0.07 0.29 -3.05
CA LEU A 177 1.11 -0.73 -2.99
C LEU A 177 1.01 -1.77 -4.11
N ASP A 178 0.05 -1.58 -5.05
CA ASP A 178 -0.24 -2.49 -6.15
C ASP A 178 -0.46 -3.94 -5.70
N LEU A 179 -1.22 -4.10 -4.60
CA LEU A 179 -1.54 -5.38 -4.00
C LEU A 179 -2.86 -5.94 -4.51
N ILE A 180 -2.93 -7.26 -4.58
CA ILE A 180 -4.14 -8.03 -4.85
C ILE A 180 -4.27 -9.16 -3.83
N THR A 181 -5.47 -9.70 -3.73
CA THR A 181 -5.78 -10.84 -2.85
C THR A 181 -6.25 -12.03 -3.66
N TYR A 182 -5.70 -13.22 -3.39
CA TYR A 182 -6.27 -14.48 -3.82
C TYR A 182 -6.63 -15.33 -2.59
N PHE A 183 -7.48 -16.32 -2.78
CA PHE A 183 -7.98 -17.19 -1.72
C PHE A 183 -7.55 -18.63 -1.93
N THR A 184 -7.31 -19.33 -0.83
CA THR A 184 -7.29 -20.79 -0.81
C THR A 184 -8.41 -21.31 0.07
N VAL A 185 -9.10 -22.35 -0.38
CA VAL A 185 -10.21 -22.96 0.34
C VAL A 185 -9.97 -24.46 0.42
N GLY A 186 -10.03 -25.00 1.64
CA GLY A 186 -9.90 -26.41 1.92
C GLY A 186 -10.92 -26.86 2.98
N PRO A 187 -11.00 -28.15 3.29
CA PRO A 187 -11.97 -28.68 4.26
C PRO A 187 -11.80 -28.13 5.69
N LYS A 188 -10.60 -27.63 6.02
CA LYS A 188 -10.25 -27.18 7.37
C LYS A 188 -10.11 -25.66 7.46
N GLU A 189 -9.79 -25.00 6.36
CA GLU A 189 -9.40 -23.58 6.36
C GLU A 189 -9.77 -22.91 5.04
N ALA A 190 -10.26 -21.69 5.14
CA ALA A 190 -10.31 -20.73 4.03
C ALA A 190 -9.39 -19.56 4.41
N ARG A 191 -8.50 -19.14 3.49
CA ARG A 191 -7.51 -18.10 3.77
C ARG A 191 -7.32 -17.15 2.60
N ALA A 192 -7.16 -15.87 2.93
CA ALA A 192 -6.78 -14.82 2.00
C ALA A 192 -5.25 -14.64 2.02
N TRP A 193 -4.67 -14.45 0.84
CA TRP A 193 -3.25 -14.24 0.63
C TRP A 193 -3.02 -12.97 -0.16
N THR A 194 -2.14 -12.11 0.33
CA THR A 194 -1.81 -10.85 -0.33
C THR A 194 -0.54 -11.01 -1.15
N ILE A 195 -0.60 -10.58 -2.41
CA ILE A 195 0.52 -10.59 -3.36
C ILE A 195 0.55 -9.29 -4.17
N ASN A 196 1.66 -9.01 -4.82
CA ASN A 196 1.74 -7.90 -5.78
C ASN A 196 0.96 -8.25 -7.07
N ARG A 197 0.31 -7.26 -7.67
CA ARG A 197 -0.28 -7.39 -8.99
C ARG A 197 0.80 -7.81 -9.99
N GLY A 198 0.45 -8.67 -10.93
CA GLY A 198 1.42 -9.23 -11.89
C GLY A 198 2.18 -10.47 -11.39
N THR A 199 1.95 -10.91 -10.14
CA THR A 199 2.55 -12.14 -9.61
C THR A 199 2.03 -13.36 -10.35
N LYS A 200 2.96 -14.23 -10.81
CA LYS A 200 2.62 -15.50 -11.45
C LYS A 200 2.28 -16.58 -10.44
N ALA A 201 1.50 -17.58 -10.86
CA ALA A 201 1.00 -18.67 -10.01
C ALA A 201 2.07 -19.41 -9.19
N PRO A 202 3.29 -19.72 -9.70
CA PRO A 202 4.32 -20.34 -8.86
C PRO A 202 4.76 -19.45 -7.71
N ALA A 203 5.01 -18.14 -7.97
CA ALA A 203 5.41 -17.19 -6.94
C ALA A 203 4.28 -16.94 -5.92
N ALA A 204 3.02 -16.91 -6.38
CA ALA A 204 1.87 -16.87 -5.47
C ALA A 204 1.81 -18.11 -4.55
N ALA A 205 2.04 -19.31 -5.09
CA ALA A 205 2.16 -20.53 -4.29
C ALA A 205 3.32 -20.45 -3.27
N GLY A 206 4.41 -19.77 -3.64
CA GLY A 206 5.58 -19.51 -2.79
C GLY A 206 5.27 -18.67 -1.55
N VAL A 207 4.28 -17.80 -1.60
CA VAL A 207 3.82 -17.02 -0.43
C VAL A 207 3.20 -17.92 0.63
N ILE A 208 2.63 -19.07 0.25
CA ILE A 208 2.12 -20.08 1.19
C ILE A 208 3.29 -20.87 1.77
N HIS A 209 4.12 -21.42 0.90
CA HIS A 209 5.33 -22.18 1.29
C HIS A 209 6.30 -22.27 0.11
N THR A 210 7.60 -22.16 0.39
CA THR A 210 8.65 -22.22 -0.64
C THR A 210 8.67 -23.54 -1.44
N ASP A 211 8.24 -24.65 -0.83
CA ASP A 211 8.16 -25.94 -1.54
C ASP A 211 7.02 -25.95 -2.56
N PHE A 212 5.94 -25.18 -2.34
CA PHE A 212 4.85 -25.06 -3.30
C PHE A 212 5.32 -24.34 -4.57
N GLU A 213 6.20 -23.35 -4.44
CA GLU A 213 6.80 -22.67 -5.58
C GLU A 213 7.73 -23.61 -6.35
N LYS A 214 8.65 -24.28 -5.65
CA LYS A 214 9.65 -25.17 -6.27
C LYS A 214 9.01 -26.36 -6.95
N GLY A 215 8.02 -26.99 -6.30
CA GLY A 215 7.30 -28.14 -6.80
C GLY A 215 6.08 -27.81 -7.66
N PHE A 216 5.84 -26.56 -8.02
CA PHE A 216 4.63 -26.13 -8.72
C PHE A 216 4.40 -26.91 -10.03
N ILE A 217 3.20 -27.49 -10.16
CA ILE A 217 2.75 -28.19 -11.36
C ILE A 217 1.71 -27.33 -12.09
N ARG A 218 0.61 -26.98 -11.42
CA ARG A 218 -0.50 -26.20 -11.93
C ARG A 218 -1.34 -25.63 -10.79
N ALA A 219 -2.20 -24.66 -11.08
CA ALA A 219 -3.24 -24.19 -10.20
C ALA A 219 -4.64 -24.51 -10.77
N GLU A 220 -5.53 -24.98 -9.94
CA GLU A 220 -6.97 -25.05 -10.21
C GLU A 220 -7.55 -23.73 -9.71
N THR A 221 -8.13 -22.93 -10.62
CA THR A 221 -8.48 -21.53 -10.33
C THR A 221 -9.94 -21.27 -10.69
N ILE A 222 -10.68 -20.62 -9.79
CA ILE A 222 -12.07 -20.19 -9.98
C ILE A 222 -12.13 -18.71 -9.58
N ALA A 223 -12.78 -17.87 -10.38
CA ALA A 223 -13.02 -16.48 -10.00
C ALA A 223 -13.98 -16.43 -8.79
N TYR A 224 -13.71 -15.56 -7.81
CA TYR A 224 -14.51 -15.43 -6.58
C TYR A 224 -16.03 -15.27 -6.83
N PRO A 225 -16.48 -14.42 -7.78
CA PRO A 225 -17.90 -14.31 -8.08
C PRO A 225 -18.53 -15.63 -8.55
N ASP A 226 -17.84 -16.40 -9.39
CA ASP A 226 -18.30 -17.71 -9.84
C ASP A 226 -18.32 -18.72 -8.69
N TYR A 227 -17.30 -18.68 -7.83
CA TYR A 227 -17.21 -19.56 -6.67
C TYR A 227 -18.42 -19.38 -5.71
N VAL A 228 -18.76 -18.12 -5.41
CA VAL A 228 -19.90 -17.79 -4.54
C VAL A 228 -21.24 -18.11 -5.20
N ALA A 229 -21.43 -17.69 -6.45
CA ALA A 229 -22.70 -17.86 -7.17
C ALA A 229 -23.05 -19.34 -7.41
N LEU A 230 -22.04 -20.20 -7.57
CA LEU A 230 -22.21 -21.62 -7.86
C LEU A 230 -22.08 -22.52 -6.63
N GLY A 231 -21.98 -21.95 -5.43
CA GLY A 231 -21.95 -22.69 -4.16
C GLY A 231 -20.67 -23.46 -3.92
N GLY A 232 -19.54 -22.99 -4.46
CA GLY A 232 -18.21 -23.53 -4.20
C GLY A 232 -17.57 -24.28 -5.36
N GLU A 233 -16.50 -25.02 -5.06
CA GLU A 233 -15.67 -25.68 -6.07
C GLU A 233 -16.45 -26.68 -6.94
N ALA A 234 -17.31 -27.51 -6.34
CA ALA A 234 -18.06 -28.53 -7.07
C ALA A 234 -19.01 -27.90 -8.10
N GLY A 235 -19.83 -26.93 -7.70
CA GLY A 235 -20.73 -26.24 -8.63
C GLY A 235 -19.99 -25.47 -9.72
N ALA A 236 -18.86 -24.83 -9.39
CA ALA A 236 -18.03 -24.14 -10.35
C ALA A 236 -17.39 -25.12 -11.37
N ARG A 237 -16.98 -26.31 -10.92
CA ARG A 237 -16.46 -27.38 -11.79
C ARG A 237 -17.52 -27.89 -12.75
N ASP A 238 -18.72 -28.20 -12.25
CA ASP A 238 -19.85 -28.70 -13.05
C ASP A 238 -20.31 -27.66 -14.10
N ALA A 239 -20.23 -26.38 -13.75
CA ALA A 239 -20.52 -25.27 -14.66
C ALA A 239 -19.36 -24.91 -15.63
N GLY A 240 -18.23 -25.64 -15.58
CA GLY A 240 -17.07 -25.39 -16.44
C GLY A 240 -16.31 -24.09 -16.10
N LYS A 241 -16.43 -23.59 -14.88
CA LYS A 241 -15.76 -22.36 -14.40
C LYS A 241 -14.42 -22.62 -13.70
N LEU A 242 -14.09 -23.87 -13.40
CA LEU A 242 -12.79 -24.24 -12.89
C LEU A 242 -11.78 -24.30 -14.05
N ARG A 243 -10.77 -23.45 -13.99
CA ARG A 243 -9.69 -23.36 -14.97
C ARG A 243 -8.46 -24.08 -14.45
N LEU A 244 -7.67 -24.66 -15.36
CA LEU A 244 -6.36 -25.23 -15.06
C LEU A 244 -5.29 -24.27 -15.58
N GLU A 245 -4.56 -23.65 -14.67
CA GLU A 245 -3.59 -22.62 -14.98
C GLU A 245 -2.14 -23.11 -14.78
N GLY A 246 -1.28 -22.77 -15.72
CA GLY A 246 0.13 -23.15 -15.72
C GLY A 246 1.04 -22.10 -15.06
N LYS A 247 2.36 -22.29 -15.25
CA LYS A 247 3.40 -21.43 -14.61
C LYS A 247 3.36 -19.97 -15.03
N GLU A 248 2.87 -19.69 -16.23
CA GLU A 248 2.83 -18.32 -16.79
C GLU A 248 1.54 -17.57 -16.42
N TYR A 249 0.62 -18.21 -15.72
CA TYR A 249 -0.62 -17.57 -15.30
C TYR A 249 -0.34 -16.44 -14.31
N VAL A 250 -0.81 -15.24 -14.64
CA VAL A 250 -0.79 -14.07 -13.76
C VAL A 250 -2.05 -14.10 -12.92
N VAL A 251 -1.88 -14.17 -11.59
CA VAL A 251 -3.00 -14.25 -10.65
C VAL A 251 -3.84 -13.00 -10.70
N ALA A 252 -5.15 -13.17 -10.78
CA ALA A 252 -6.12 -12.08 -10.75
C ALA A 252 -6.63 -11.84 -9.31
N ASP A 253 -7.03 -10.60 -9.03
CA ASP A 253 -7.64 -10.25 -7.74
C ASP A 253 -8.95 -11.02 -7.55
N GLY A 254 -9.10 -11.68 -6.40
CA GLY A 254 -10.24 -12.51 -6.07
C GLY A 254 -10.19 -13.94 -6.63
N ASP A 255 -9.11 -14.40 -7.22
CA ASP A 255 -9.00 -15.81 -7.61
C ASP A 255 -9.07 -16.73 -6.39
N VAL A 256 -9.87 -17.79 -6.47
CA VAL A 256 -9.87 -18.92 -5.53
C VAL A 256 -9.03 -20.03 -6.13
N MET A 257 -7.90 -20.35 -5.48
CA MET A 257 -6.85 -21.18 -6.07
C MET A 257 -6.56 -22.44 -5.24
N HIS A 258 -6.34 -23.55 -5.93
CA HIS A 258 -5.81 -24.76 -5.34
C HIS A 258 -4.55 -25.17 -6.10
N PHE A 259 -3.40 -25.08 -5.43
CA PHE A 259 -2.10 -25.40 -6.03
C PHE A 259 -1.83 -26.90 -5.99
N ARG A 260 -1.41 -27.44 -7.15
CA ARG A 260 -0.89 -28.81 -7.29
C ARG A 260 0.63 -28.73 -7.42
N PHE A 261 1.34 -29.43 -6.55
CA PHE A 261 2.80 -29.43 -6.49
C PHE A 261 3.34 -30.82 -6.15
N ASN A 262 4.58 -31.07 -6.54
CA ASN A 262 5.34 -32.26 -6.11
C ASN A 262 6.14 -31.91 -4.86
N ASN A 263 6.17 -32.85 -3.90
CA ASN A 263 7.04 -32.79 -2.74
C ASN A 263 8.47 -33.21 -3.14
#